data_e6cb31757c96e91b954dc98f9cc9e3a2
#
_entry.id   e6cb31757c96e91b954dc98f9cc9e3a2
#
_cell.length_a   1.000
_cell.length_b   1.000
_cell.length_c   1.000
_cell.angle_alpha   90.00
_cell.angle_beta   90.00
_cell.angle_gamma   90.00
#
_symmetry.space_group_name_H-M   'P 1'
#
loop_
_entity.id
_entity.type
_entity.pdbx_description
1 polymer ?
#
loop_
_entity_poly.entity_id
_entity_poly.type
_entity_poly.pdbx_seq_one_letter_code
_entity_poly.pdbx_strand_id
1 'polypeptide(L)'
;MIAPGGISAEEMQSVVESQKIDQNFIANGQVIDLPYRLIQKLSTSIFGLSLYSIKLPSIIIAVLTALFLVLLLNRWFKSDVAIVSSILTTLSAAFLFLAGFGTPNIMYIFWLAIILWLGSKIIGNDNTHPMLVISFAFCVAASLYTPHLFYVALAIAIAGITHPHMRHSLKQLKIYQLIISASVFILVAIPLILGCIFNQTTLMNLIYTENISAFLSNVMSSFTPFFSFISAYDSVYLAPLFGLGTVALIIIGALASIGKLFTSRNTVVSLLIIYSIFAAGLNQNASIAIVVPIAILTAAAIESIIQKWHSLFPENPYAHIIGALPVLAVVLLIIGSDLAHFIFGYHYTPAVANNFNNDISLINSNLERGTTLIMSEEQEGYEFYKLLEGSNGITIAQEVPNEEEPRPIASLGEPLKAENLELKRIITSPKKLNSARLYIYEKTTTEKQGS
;
A
#
# COMPACT_ATOMS: atom_id res chain seq x y z
N MET A 1 -0.56 10.39 16.91
CA MET A 1 0.63 10.42 16.04
C MET A 1 0.44 9.38 14.96
N ILE A 2 0.48 9.77 13.69
CA ILE A 2 0.42 8.80 12.58
C ILE A 2 1.87 8.38 12.32
N ALA A 3 2.17 7.10 12.43
CA ALA A 3 3.43 6.53 12.00
C ALA A 3 3.23 5.96 10.57
N PRO A 4 4.18 6.13 9.64
CA PRO A 4 5.34 7.00 9.70
C PRO A 4 4.94 8.49 9.70
N GLY A 5 5.66 9.31 10.48
CA GLY A 5 5.28 10.69 10.82
C GLY A 5 5.69 11.74 9.79
N GLY A 6 5.56 11.49 8.50
CA GLY A 6 5.91 12.41 7.43
C GLY A 6 5.48 11.88 6.07
N ILE A 7 6.03 12.44 5.00
CA ILE A 7 5.82 12.05 3.60
C ILE A 7 7.16 11.61 3.02
N SER A 8 7.18 10.47 2.32
CA SER A 8 8.35 9.99 1.57
C SER A 8 8.37 10.52 0.15
N ALA A 9 9.52 10.39 -0.54
CA ALA A 9 9.65 10.71 -1.96
C ALA A 9 8.66 9.92 -2.83
N GLU A 10 8.43 8.64 -2.51
CA GLU A 10 7.45 7.80 -3.23
C GLU A 10 6.02 8.31 -3.07
N GLU A 11 5.65 8.78 -1.87
CA GLU A 11 4.33 9.36 -1.61
C GLU A 11 4.15 10.69 -2.36
N MET A 12 5.20 11.53 -2.42
CA MET A 12 5.19 12.77 -3.22
C MET A 12 4.97 12.46 -4.70
N GLN A 13 5.73 11.51 -5.24
CA GLN A 13 5.59 11.08 -6.62
C GLN A 13 4.18 10.53 -6.90
N SER A 14 3.63 9.69 -6.02
CA SER A 14 2.27 9.16 -6.14
C SER A 14 1.23 10.27 -6.25
N VAL A 15 1.36 11.33 -5.45
CA VAL A 15 0.47 12.50 -5.51
C VAL A 15 0.62 13.25 -6.83
N VAL A 16 1.85 13.52 -7.27
CA VAL A 16 2.12 14.19 -8.56
C VAL A 16 1.48 13.41 -9.71
N GLU A 17 1.67 12.10 -9.74
CA GLU A 17 1.07 11.23 -10.75
C GLU A 17 -0.46 11.21 -10.69
N SER A 18 -1.05 11.27 -9.48
CA SER A 18 -2.50 11.35 -9.31
C SER A 18 -3.06 12.68 -9.83
N GLN A 19 -2.36 13.79 -9.64
CA GLN A 19 -2.79 15.09 -10.12
C GLN A 19 -2.65 15.26 -11.66
N LYS A 20 -1.69 14.54 -12.28
CA LYS A 20 -1.50 14.54 -13.75
C LYS A 20 -2.67 13.88 -14.51
N ILE A 21 -3.56 13.16 -13.84
CA ILE A 21 -4.75 12.58 -14.48
C ILE A 21 -5.68 13.71 -14.94
N ASP A 22 -5.68 13.97 -16.23
CA ASP A 22 -6.50 14.95 -16.93
C ASP A 22 -7.47 14.28 -17.93
N GLN A 23 -8.10 15.05 -18.79
CA GLN A 23 -9.01 14.54 -19.82
C GLN A 23 -8.30 13.64 -20.84
N ASN A 24 -6.98 13.75 -20.98
CA ASN A 24 -6.16 13.01 -21.92
C ASN A 24 -5.36 11.87 -21.26
N PHE A 25 -5.69 11.49 -20.03
CA PHE A 25 -4.95 10.51 -19.25
C PHE A 25 -4.75 9.17 -19.97
N ILE A 26 -5.70 8.73 -20.80
CA ILE A 26 -5.61 7.49 -21.58
C ILE A 26 -4.53 7.64 -22.66
N ALA A 27 -4.53 8.74 -23.40
CA ALA A 27 -3.54 8.99 -24.45
C ALA A 27 -2.13 9.14 -23.88
N ASN A 28 -2.02 9.73 -22.69
CA ASN A 28 -0.75 9.91 -21.97
C ASN A 28 -0.25 8.64 -21.26
N GLY A 29 -1.00 7.52 -21.32
CA GLY A 29 -0.63 6.28 -20.67
C GLY A 29 -0.72 6.30 -19.14
N GLN A 30 -1.41 7.28 -18.55
CA GLN A 30 -1.56 7.46 -17.10
C GLN A 30 -2.63 6.55 -16.50
N VAL A 31 -2.69 5.30 -16.97
CA VAL A 31 -3.70 4.31 -16.55
C VAL A 31 -3.19 3.36 -15.46
N ILE A 32 -1.88 3.33 -15.20
CA ILE A 32 -1.30 2.49 -14.14
C ILE A 32 -1.82 2.94 -12.78
N ASP A 33 -2.26 2.00 -11.95
CA ASP A 33 -2.85 2.22 -10.63
C ASP A 33 -4.04 3.21 -10.61
N LEU A 34 -4.73 3.36 -11.75
CA LEU A 34 -5.82 4.32 -11.93
C LEU A 34 -6.87 4.28 -10.80
N PRO A 35 -7.36 3.12 -10.32
CA PRO A 35 -8.35 3.08 -9.24
C PRO A 35 -7.86 3.77 -7.96
N TYR A 36 -6.59 3.56 -7.57
CA TYR A 36 -6.00 4.22 -6.41
C TYR A 36 -5.81 5.72 -6.66
N ARG A 37 -5.22 6.08 -7.80
CA ARG A 37 -4.91 7.48 -8.15
C ARG A 37 -6.16 8.35 -8.21
N LEU A 38 -7.29 7.83 -8.69
CA LEU A 38 -8.57 8.55 -8.68
C LEU A 38 -9.04 8.85 -7.26
N ILE A 39 -8.93 7.89 -6.33
CA ILE A 39 -9.29 8.09 -4.92
C ILE A 39 -8.34 9.10 -4.28
N GLN A 40 -7.04 9.04 -4.59
CA GLN A 40 -6.04 9.98 -4.07
C GLN A 40 -6.27 11.39 -4.62
N LYS A 41 -6.55 11.55 -5.91
CA LYS A 41 -6.92 12.84 -6.52
C LYS A 41 -8.18 13.41 -5.89
N LEU A 42 -9.20 12.60 -5.67
CA LEU A 42 -10.43 13.01 -5.00
C LEU A 42 -10.16 13.45 -3.55
N SER A 43 -9.37 12.70 -2.80
CA SER A 43 -9.00 13.04 -1.43
C SER A 43 -8.27 14.39 -1.35
N THR A 44 -7.27 14.59 -2.20
CA THR A 44 -6.50 15.83 -2.21
C THR A 44 -7.29 17.03 -2.76
N SER A 45 -8.23 16.81 -3.67
CA SER A 45 -9.11 17.88 -4.17
C SER A 45 -10.14 18.35 -3.14
N ILE A 46 -10.64 17.45 -2.28
CA ILE A 46 -11.64 17.78 -1.24
C ILE A 46 -10.97 18.39 0.00
N PHE A 47 -9.87 17.79 0.47
CA PHE A 47 -9.23 18.16 1.74
C PHE A 47 -7.96 19.01 1.58
N GLY A 48 -7.64 19.43 0.35
CA GLY A 48 -6.38 20.12 0.05
C GLY A 48 -5.17 19.21 0.18
N LEU A 49 -3.99 19.75 -0.10
CA LEU A 49 -2.73 19.01 -0.02
C LEU A 49 -2.21 18.98 1.42
N SER A 50 -2.39 17.88 2.11
CA SER A 50 -1.99 17.67 3.50
C SER A 50 -1.54 16.24 3.75
N LEU A 51 -0.82 16.01 4.86
CA LEU A 51 -0.39 14.68 5.27
C LEU A 51 -1.56 13.69 5.34
N TYR A 52 -2.71 14.14 5.83
CA TYR A 52 -3.90 13.30 5.99
C TYR A 52 -4.55 12.98 4.65
N SER A 53 -4.72 13.96 3.77
CA SER A 53 -5.38 13.75 2.47
C SER A 53 -4.58 12.83 1.55
N ILE A 54 -3.25 12.84 1.67
CA ILE A 54 -2.35 11.97 0.92
C ILE A 54 -2.45 10.51 1.37
N LYS A 55 -2.55 10.27 2.69
CA LYS A 55 -2.58 8.92 3.28
C LYS A 55 -3.99 8.32 3.41
N LEU A 56 -5.03 9.15 3.38
CA LEU A 56 -6.43 8.74 3.55
C LEU A 56 -6.87 7.63 2.57
N PRO A 57 -6.53 7.66 1.28
CA PRO A 57 -6.86 6.58 0.35
C PRO A 57 -6.34 5.22 0.80
N SER A 58 -5.06 5.15 1.20
CA SER A 58 -4.45 3.91 1.70
C SER A 58 -5.14 3.41 2.97
N ILE A 59 -5.51 4.30 3.89
CA ILE A 59 -6.23 3.95 5.13
C ILE A 59 -7.60 3.34 4.79
N ILE A 60 -8.36 3.96 3.90
CA ILE A 60 -9.69 3.46 3.51
C ILE A 60 -9.56 2.08 2.87
N ILE A 61 -8.62 1.92 1.93
CA ILE A 61 -8.38 0.64 1.25
C ILE A 61 -7.88 -0.41 2.24
N ALA A 62 -7.05 -0.05 3.22
CA ALA A 62 -6.59 -0.96 4.27
C ALA A 62 -7.76 -1.48 5.13
N VAL A 63 -8.69 -0.61 5.53
CA VAL A 63 -9.90 -1.02 6.28
C VAL A 63 -10.75 -1.99 5.45
N LEU A 64 -10.96 -1.70 4.18
CA LEU A 64 -11.67 -2.62 3.27
C LEU A 64 -10.91 -3.94 3.10
N THR A 65 -9.59 -3.89 2.97
CA THR A 65 -8.73 -5.08 2.89
C THR A 65 -8.85 -5.94 4.14
N ALA A 66 -8.80 -5.33 5.33
CA ALA A 66 -9.00 -6.03 6.60
C ALA A 66 -10.36 -6.74 6.64
N LEU A 67 -11.43 -6.06 6.21
CA LEU A 67 -12.77 -6.66 6.10
C LEU A 67 -12.75 -7.88 5.17
N PHE A 68 -12.18 -7.76 3.96
CA PHE A 68 -12.14 -8.88 3.01
C PHE A 68 -11.24 -10.00 3.47
N LEU A 69 -10.16 -9.74 4.20
CA LEU A 69 -9.34 -10.78 4.84
C LEU A 69 -10.13 -11.57 5.88
N VAL A 70 -10.88 -10.89 6.77
CA VAL A 70 -11.76 -11.55 7.73
C VAL A 70 -12.78 -12.43 7.01
N LEU A 71 -13.44 -11.90 5.98
CA LEU A 71 -14.45 -12.63 5.20
C LEU A 71 -13.85 -13.81 4.45
N LEU A 72 -12.64 -13.69 3.90
CA LEU A 72 -11.92 -14.76 3.23
C LEU A 72 -11.54 -15.87 4.21
N LEU A 73 -10.89 -15.50 5.33
CA LEU A 73 -10.43 -16.47 6.31
C LEU A 73 -11.62 -17.18 6.98
N ASN A 74 -12.71 -16.48 7.25
CA ASN A 74 -13.94 -17.09 7.80
C ASN A 74 -14.61 -18.09 6.84
N ARG A 75 -14.31 -18.00 5.55
CA ARG A 75 -14.78 -18.98 4.55
C ARG A 75 -13.98 -20.30 4.60
N TRP A 76 -12.70 -20.22 4.98
CA TRP A 76 -11.77 -21.37 4.92
C TRP A 76 -11.42 -21.98 6.25
N PHE A 77 -11.64 -21.26 7.35
CA PHE A 77 -11.32 -21.65 8.72
C PHE A 77 -12.53 -21.46 9.64
N LYS A 78 -12.45 -21.97 10.87
CA LYS A 78 -13.43 -21.67 11.92
C LYS A 78 -13.39 -20.19 12.26
N SER A 79 -14.55 -19.63 12.64
CA SER A 79 -14.69 -18.19 12.92
C SER A 79 -13.65 -17.66 13.91
N ASP A 80 -13.38 -18.40 14.99
CA ASP A 80 -12.43 -17.97 16.02
C ASP A 80 -11.00 -17.85 15.44
N VAL A 81 -10.58 -18.85 14.67
CA VAL A 81 -9.28 -18.86 13.99
C VAL A 81 -9.21 -17.73 12.95
N ALA A 82 -10.28 -17.55 12.19
CA ALA A 82 -10.35 -16.51 11.17
C ALA A 82 -10.21 -15.11 11.76
N ILE A 83 -10.93 -14.81 12.84
CA ILE A 83 -10.88 -13.51 13.52
C ILE A 83 -9.48 -13.25 14.09
N VAL A 84 -8.95 -14.21 14.85
CA VAL A 84 -7.62 -14.08 15.49
C VAL A 84 -6.53 -13.87 14.45
N SER A 85 -6.54 -14.67 13.38
CA SER A 85 -5.53 -14.56 12.30
C SER A 85 -5.66 -13.27 11.51
N SER A 86 -6.89 -12.79 11.28
CA SER A 86 -7.12 -11.51 10.62
C SER A 86 -6.60 -10.34 11.45
N ILE A 87 -6.87 -10.34 12.76
CA ILE A 87 -6.37 -9.32 13.68
C ILE A 87 -4.83 -9.34 13.71
N LEU A 88 -4.23 -10.53 13.80
CA LEU A 88 -2.77 -10.68 13.79
C LEU A 88 -2.16 -10.12 12.50
N THR A 89 -2.76 -10.41 11.34
CA THR A 89 -2.25 -9.92 10.05
C THR A 89 -2.45 -8.41 9.91
N THR A 90 -3.62 -7.89 10.28
CA THR A 90 -3.95 -6.45 10.11
C THR A 90 -3.24 -5.55 11.11
N LEU A 91 -2.83 -6.09 12.27
CA LEU A 91 -2.01 -5.38 13.24
C LEU A 91 -0.50 -5.69 13.11
N SER A 92 -0.09 -6.45 12.09
CA SER A 92 1.34 -6.64 11.79
C SER A 92 1.98 -5.33 11.33
N ALA A 93 3.27 -5.15 11.60
CA ALA A 93 4.01 -3.96 11.18
C ALA A 93 3.96 -3.75 9.66
N ALA A 94 3.98 -4.82 8.87
CA ALA A 94 3.85 -4.79 7.42
C ALA A 94 2.52 -4.16 6.97
N PHE A 95 1.39 -4.62 7.52
CA PHE A 95 0.08 -4.13 7.12
C PHE A 95 -0.16 -2.70 7.60
N LEU A 96 0.24 -2.38 8.83
CA LEU A 96 0.11 -1.03 9.39
C LEU A 96 0.94 -0.01 8.62
N PHE A 97 2.15 -0.39 8.19
CA PHE A 97 2.97 0.45 7.30
C PHE A 97 2.23 0.77 6.01
N LEU A 98 1.73 -0.26 5.30
CA LEU A 98 1.01 -0.09 4.04
C LEU A 98 -0.28 0.71 4.19
N ALA A 99 -0.98 0.56 5.30
CA ALA A 99 -2.15 1.36 5.63
C ALA A 99 -1.83 2.85 5.82
N GLY A 100 -0.66 3.16 6.39
CA GLY A 100 -0.18 4.52 6.62
C GLY A 100 0.67 5.10 5.49
N PHE A 101 0.92 4.35 4.41
CA PHE A 101 1.76 4.75 3.30
C PHE A 101 0.93 5.19 2.11
N GLY A 102 1.02 6.45 1.71
CA GLY A 102 0.16 7.09 0.71
C GLY A 102 0.48 6.72 -0.74
N THR A 103 0.69 5.43 -1.02
CA THR A 103 1.03 4.88 -2.33
C THR A 103 0.07 3.78 -2.75
N PRO A 104 -0.01 3.42 -4.05
CA PRO A 104 -0.90 2.35 -4.54
C PRO A 104 -0.51 0.94 -4.08
N ASN A 105 0.60 0.78 -3.33
CA ASN A 105 1.12 -0.52 -2.93
C ASN A 105 0.11 -1.39 -2.14
N ILE A 106 -0.79 -0.78 -1.36
CA ILE A 106 -1.86 -1.48 -0.63
C ILE A 106 -2.83 -2.22 -1.56
N MET A 107 -2.94 -1.81 -2.85
CA MET A 107 -3.84 -2.43 -3.82
C MET A 107 -3.51 -3.89 -4.12
N TYR A 108 -2.23 -4.30 -4.01
CA TYR A 108 -1.85 -5.70 -4.18
C TYR A 108 -2.59 -6.62 -3.19
N ILE A 109 -2.62 -6.24 -1.91
CA ILE A 109 -3.31 -7.03 -0.88
C ILE A 109 -4.83 -6.94 -1.05
N PHE A 110 -5.33 -5.74 -1.35
CA PHE A 110 -6.76 -5.49 -1.51
C PHE A 110 -7.37 -6.33 -2.62
N TRP A 111 -6.80 -6.30 -3.82
CA TRP A 111 -7.31 -7.08 -4.95
C TRP A 111 -7.23 -8.57 -4.69
N LEU A 112 -6.12 -9.07 -4.14
CA LEU A 112 -6.02 -10.49 -3.81
C LEU A 112 -7.06 -10.93 -2.79
N ALA A 113 -7.27 -10.16 -1.71
CA ALA A 113 -8.24 -10.51 -0.68
C ALA A 113 -9.67 -10.57 -1.21
N ILE A 114 -10.11 -9.55 -1.96
CA ILE A 114 -11.48 -9.48 -2.49
C ILE A 114 -11.72 -10.51 -3.61
N ILE A 115 -10.77 -10.71 -4.52
CA ILE A 115 -10.89 -11.68 -5.63
C ILE A 115 -10.95 -13.10 -5.07
N LEU A 116 -10.12 -13.45 -4.11
CA LEU A 116 -10.14 -14.77 -3.47
C LEU A 116 -11.43 -14.99 -2.69
N TRP A 117 -11.91 -13.99 -1.96
CA TRP A 117 -13.18 -14.08 -1.24
C TRP A 117 -14.36 -14.29 -2.20
N LEU A 118 -14.49 -13.46 -3.25
CA LEU A 118 -15.55 -13.60 -4.25
C LEU A 118 -15.45 -14.94 -4.98
N GLY A 119 -14.26 -15.32 -5.41
CA GLY A 119 -14.00 -16.61 -6.07
C GLY A 119 -14.40 -17.79 -5.19
N SER A 120 -14.08 -17.76 -3.90
CA SER A 120 -14.46 -18.81 -2.94
C SER A 120 -15.98 -18.92 -2.74
N LYS A 121 -16.70 -17.81 -2.88
CA LYS A 121 -18.17 -17.79 -2.82
C LYS A 121 -18.82 -18.34 -4.08
N ILE A 122 -18.25 -18.08 -5.24
CA ILE A 122 -18.75 -18.58 -6.54
C ILE A 122 -18.56 -20.10 -6.60
N ILE A 123 -17.37 -20.60 -6.23
CA ILE A 123 -17.04 -22.02 -6.32
C ILE A 123 -17.82 -22.87 -5.30
N GLY A 124 -18.25 -22.29 -4.18
CA GLY A 124 -18.92 -23.03 -3.11
C GLY A 124 -20.45 -23.04 -3.15
N ASN A 125 -21.10 -22.52 -4.21
CA ASN A 125 -22.55 -22.36 -4.28
C ASN A 125 -23.09 -22.84 -5.62
N ASP A 126 -24.03 -23.82 -5.59
CA ASP A 126 -24.72 -24.32 -6.79
C ASP A 126 -25.69 -23.29 -7.39
N ASN A 127 -26.14 -22.31 -6.60
CA ASN A 127 -27.05 -21.24 -7.01
C ASN A 127 -26.40 -19.86 -6.79
N THR A 128 -25.38 -19.56 -7.56
CA THR A 128 -24.62 -18.31 -7.42
C THR A 128 -25.45 -17.10 -7.81
N HIS A 129 -25.58 -16.13 -6.92
CA HIS A 129 -26.27 -14.87 -7.20
C HIS A 129 -25.53 -14.08 -8.30
N PRO A 130 -26.22 -13.52 -9.31
CA PRO A 130 -25.59 -12.83 -10.44
C PRO A 130 -24.62 -11.72 -10.01
N MET A 131 -24.98 -10.97 -8.97
CA MET A 131 -24.18 -9.88 -8.43
C MET A 131 -22.77 -10.32 -8.02
N LEU A 132 -22.61 -11.56 -7.49
CA LEU A 132 -21.28 -12.08 -7.10
C LEU A 132 -20.38 -12.28 -8.32
N VAL A 133 -20.94 -12.82 -9.41
CA VAL A 133 -20.18 -13.07 -10.64
C VAL A 133 -19.80 -11.75 -11.32
N ILE A 134 -20.72 -10.79 -11.34
CA ILE A 134 -20.47 -9.44 -11.86
C ILE A 134 -19.43 -8.72 -11.03
N SER A 135 -19.54 -8.74 -9.69
CA SER A 135 -18.55 -8.12 -8.80
C SER A 135 -17.16 -8.77 -8.93
N PHE A 136 -17.10 -10.09 -9.11
CA PHE A 136 -15.85 -10.80 -9.36
C PHE A 136 -15.21 -10.33 -10.67
N ALA A 137 -15.96 -10.27 -11.75
CA ALA A 137 -15.48 -9.81 -13.06
C ALA A 137 -15.00 -8.35 -12.99
N PHE A 138 -15.75 -7.48 -12.30
CA PHE A 138 -15.35 -6.09 -12.04
C PHE A 138 -14.01 -6.02 -11.29
N CYS A 139 -13.87 -6.75 -10.17
CA CYS A 139 -12.65 -6.72 -9.35
C CYS A 139 -11.45 -7.28 -10.12
N VAL A 140 -11.63 -8.36 -10.90
CA VAL A 140 -10.56 -8.90 -11.74
C VAL A 140 -10.14 -7.88 -12.81
N ALA A 141 -11.10 -7.24 -13.49
CA ALA A 141 -10.79 -6.22 -14.49
C ALA A 141 -10.09 -4.99 -13.87
N ALA A 142 -10.59 -4.52 -12.73
CA ALA A 142 -9.99 -3.38 -12.01
C ALA A 142 -8.60 -3.70 -11.44
N SER A 143 -8.34 -4.96 -11.08
CA SER A 143 -7.01 -5.38 -10.62
C SER A 143 -5.94 -5.33 -11.72
N LEU A 144 -6.31 -5.39 -13.00
CA LEU A 144 -5.38 -5.31 -14.13
C LEU A 144 -4.65 -3.96 -14.21
N TYR A 145 -5.19 -2.91 -13.59
CA TYR A 145 -4.54 -1.60 -13.50
C TYR A 145 -3.33 -1.58 -12.57
N THR A 146 -3.26 -2.53 -11.62
CA THR A 146 -2.10 -2.67 -10.73
C THR A 146 -1.05 -3.55 -11.41
N PRO A 147 0.22 -3.12 -11.49
CA PRO A 147 1.29 -3.84 -12.18
C PRO A 147 1.38 -5.30 -11.74
N HIS A 148 1.64 -6.20 -12.70
CA HIS A 148 1.85 -7.65 -12.49
C HIS A 148 0.63 -8.44 -11.97
N LEU A 149 -0.51 -7.81 -11.57
CA LEU A 149 -1.72 -8.56 -11.21
C LEU A 149 -2.40 -9.24 -12.41
N PHE A 150 -2.00 -8.88 -13.64
CA PHE A 150 -2.36 -9.63 -14.84
C PHE A 150 -2.04 -11.14 -14.71
N TYR A 151 -0.92 -11.50 -14.10
CA TYR A 151 -0.55 -12.90 -13.88
C TYR A 151 -1.51 -13.64 -12.95
N VAL A 152 -2.11 -12.95 -11.97
CA VAL A 152 -3.17 -13.53 -11.12
C VAL A 152 -4.43 -13.79 -11.94
N ALA A 153 -4.84 -12.82 -12.76
CA ALA A 153 -5.99 -12.99 -13.64
C ALA A 153 -5.79 -14.17 -14.62
N LEU A 154 -4.58 -14.30 -15.17
CA LEU A 154 -4.19 -15.43 -16.01
C LEU A 154 -4.23 -16.76 -15.26
N ALA A 155 -3.69 -16.80 -14.04
CA ALA A 155 -3.72 -17.99 -13.19
C ALA A 155 -5.16 -18.42 -12.85
N ILE A 156 -6.06 -17.47 -12.58
CA ILE A 156 -7.49 -17.73 -12.35
C ILE A 156 -8.13 -18.31 -13.60
N ALA A 157 -7.83 -17.75 -14.79
CA ALA A 157 -8.36 -18.26 -16.06
C ALA A 157 -7.88 -19.69 -16.34
N ILE A 158 -6.60 -19.96 -16.16
CA ILE A 158 -6.01 -21.30 -16.30
C ILE A 158 -6.64 -22.28 -15.31
N ALA A 159 -6.75 -21.90 -14.03
CA ALA A 159 -7.37 -22.73 -13.00
C ALA A 159 -8.84 -23.02 -13.29
N GLY A 160 -9.60 -22.04 -13.83
CA GLY A 160 -10.98 -22.22 -14.26
C GLY A 160 -11.15 -23.25 -15.38
N ILE A 161 -10.13 -23.38 -16.25
CA ILE A 161 -10.14 -24.35 -17.36
C ILE A 161 -9.65 -25.72 -16.91
N THR A 162 -8.56 -25.77 -16.12
CA THR A 162 -7.84 -27.00 -15.79
C THR A 162 -8.37 -27.71 -14.55
N HIS A 163 -8.78 -26.96 -13.52
CA HIS A 163 -9.22 -27.56 -12.25
C HIS A 163 -10.65 -28.08 -12.34
N PRO A 164 -10.90 -29.39 -12.14
CA PRO A 164 -12.22 -30.01 -12.37
C PRO A 164 -13.36 -29.35 -11.59
N HIS A 165 -13.13 -29.02 -10.32
CA HIS A 165 -14.12 -28.39 -9.45
C HIS A 165 -14.47 -26.96 -9.89
N MET A 166 -13.48 -26.14 -10.26
CA MET A 166 -13.71 -24.79 -10.74
C MET A 166 -14.45 -24.82 -12.09
N ARG A 167 -14.02 -25.71 -12.99
CA ARG A 167 -14.68 -25.91 -14.29
C ARG A 167 -16.15 -26.34 -14.12
N HIS A 168 -16.44 -27.21 -13.15
CA HIS A 168 -17.82 -27.63 -12.84
C HIS A 168 -18.66 -26.43 -12.38
N SER A 169 -18.16 -25.66 -11.42
CA SER A 169 -18.86 -24.48 -10.91
C SER A 169 -19.09 -23.42 -12.00
N LEU A 170 -18.12 -23.19 -12.90
CA LEU A 170 -18.30 -22.28 -14.03
C LEU A 170 -19.38 -22.75 -15.00
N LYS A 171 -19.52 -24.07 -15.25
CA LYS A 171 -20.56 -24.63 -16.11
C LYS A 171 -21.98 -24.52 -15.54
N GLN A 172 -22.12 -24.35 -14.24
CA GLN A 172 -23.41 -24.15 -13.57
C GLN A 172 -23.92 -22.70 -13.68
N LEU A 173 -23.04 -21.75 -14.06
CA LEU A 173 -23.43 -20.35 -14.23
C LEU A 173 -24.37 -20.21 -15.44
N LYS A 174 -25.42 -19.42 -15.27
CA LYS A 174 -26.35 -19.12 -16.33
C LYS A 174 -25.71 -18.24 -17.39
N ILE A 175 -26.02 -18.48 -18.68
CA ILE A 175 -25.36 -17.78 -19.79
C ILE A 175 -25.51 -16.26 -19.70
N TYR A 176 -26.62 -15.73 -19.20
CA TYR A 176 -26.80 -14.30 -19.03
C TYR A 176 -25.85 -13.71 -17.97
N GLN A 177 -25.51 -14.46 -16.91
CA GLN A 177 -24.54 -14.04 -15.89
C GLN A 177 -23.15 -13.91 -16.51
N LEU A 178 -22.76 -14.85 -17.36
CA LEU A 178 -21.49 -14.81 -18.07
C LEU A 178 -21.41 -13.63 -19.04
N ILE A 179 -22.49 -13.39 -19.82
CA ILE A 179 -22.52 -12.26 -20.77
C ILE A 179 -22.42 -10.94 -20.04
N ILE A 180 -23.21 -10.71 -18.99
CA ILE A 180 -23.18 -9.45 -18.23
C ILE A 180 -21.79 -9.28 -17.57
N SER A 181 -21.23 -10.32 -16.98
CA SER A 181 -19.92 -10.26 -16.35
C SER A 181 -18.81 -9.98 -17.36
N ALA A 182 -18.84 -10.60 -18.53
CA ALA A 182 -17.90 -10.32 -19.61
C ALA A 182 -18.03 -8.88 -20.12
N SER A 183 -19.26 -8.37 -20.26
CA SER A 183 -19.50 -6.98 -20.66
C SER A 183 -18.94 -5.99 -19.64
N VAL A 184 -19.14 -6.24 -18.33
CA VAL A 184 -18.57 -5.41 -17.26
C VAL A 184 -17.04 -5.49 -17.25
N PHE A 185 -16.48 -6.69 -17.41
CA PHE A 185 -15.02 -6.87 -17.50
C PHE A 185 -14.43 -6.05 -18.65
N ILE A 186 -15.01 -6.17 -19.86
CA ILE A 186 -14.55 -5.43 -21.04
C ILE A 186 -14.68 -3.92 -20.81
N LEU A 187 -15.83 -3.46 -20.31
CA LEU A 187 -16.08 -2.04 -20.07
C LEU A 187 -15.04 -1.43 -19.10
N VAL A 188 -14.73 -2.13 -18.03
CA VAL A 188 -13.71 -1.68 -17.05
C VAL A 188 -12.31 -1.76 -17.64
N ALA A 189 -12.02 -2.74 -18.50
CA ALA A 189 -10.70 -2.91 -19.12
C ALA A 189 -10.45 -1.96 -20.31
N ILE A 190 -11.48 -1.34 -20.91
CA ILE A 190 -11.34 -0.46 -22.09
C ILE A 190 -10.29 0.65 -21.87
N PRO A 191 -10.32 1.46 -20.79
CA PRO A 191 -9.32 2.52 -20.60
C PRO A 191 -7.90 1.98 -20.51
N LEU A 192 -7.71 0.81 -19.88
CA LEU A 192 -6.43 0.15 -19.78
C LEU A 192 -5.92 -0.31 -21.16
N ILE A 193 -6.78 -0.97 -21.93
CA ILE A 193 -6.44 -1.47 -23.27
C ILE A 193 -6.07 -0.30 -24.19
N LEU A 194 -6.87 0.76 -24.19
CA LEU A 194 -6.57 1.96 -24.97
C LEU A 194 -5.25 2.61 -24.53
N GLY A 195 -5.01 2.75 -23.22
CA GLY A 195 -3.76 3.28 -22.70
C GLY A 195 -2.54 2.47 -23.14
N CYS A 196 -2.65 1.14 -23.17
CA CYS A 196 -1.59 0.26 -23.66
C CYS A 196 -1.39 0.37 -25.20
N ILE A 197 -2.45 0.64 -25.95
CA ILE A 197 -2.36 0.82 -27.41
C ILE A 197 -1.69 2.16 -27.74
N PHE A 198 -2.09 3.24 -27.06
CA PHE A 198 -1.54 4.57 -27.31
C PHE A 198 -0.11 4.72 -26.76
N ASN A 199 0.22 4.01 -25.68
CA ASN A 199 1.53 4.07 -25.07
C ASN A 199 2.07 2.68 -24.74
N GLN A 200 3.01 2.18 -25.55
CA GLN A 200 3.61 0.85 -25.37
C GLN A 200 4.40 0.71 -24.06
N THR A 201 4.94 1.81 -23.51
CA THR A 201 5.65 1.77 -22.22
C THR A 201 4.71 1.40 -21.08
N THR A 202 3.43 1.77 -21.17
CA THR A 202 2.40 1.36 -20.21
C THR A 202 2.24 -0.15 -20.15
N LEU A 203 2.17 -0.81 -21.31
CA LEU A 203 2.08 -2.27 -21.38
C LEU A 203 3.33 -2.94 -20.78
N MET A 204 4.51 -2.39 -21.11
CA MET A 204 5.77 -2.91 -20.55
C MET A 204 5.79 -2.81 -19.03
N ASN A 205 5.44 -1.66 -18.47
CA ASN A 205 5.40 -1.46 -17.01
C ASN A 205 4.37 -2.32 -16.28
N LEU A 206 3.28 -2.74 -16.96
CA LEU A 206 2.26 -3.61 -16.39
C LEU A 206 2.67 -5.09 -16.37
N ILE A 207 3.40 -5.54 -17.38
CA ILE A 207 3.69 -6.95 -17.59
C ILE A 207 5.16 -7.27 -17.35
N TYR A 208 6.09 -6.40 -17.73
CA TYR A 208 7.50 -6.70 -17.83
C TYR A 208 8.35 -5.69 -17.05
N THR A 209 9.54 -6.10 -16.66
CA THR A 209 10.58 -5.19 -16.15
C THR A 209 11.80 -5.22 -17.06
N GLU A 210 12.47 -4.09 -17.20
CA GLU A 210 13.59 -3.93 -18.13
C GLU A 210 14.81 -4.81 -17.81
N ASN A 211 14.94 -5.27 -16.55
CA ASN A 211 16.13 -5.99 -16.07
C ASN A 211 15.83 -7.41 -15.56
N ILE A 212 15.62 -8.35 -16.49
CA ILE A 212 15.52 -9.79 -16.12
C ILE A 212 16.83 -10.32 -15.50
N SER A 213 17.98 -9.79 -15.88
CA SER A 213 19.26 -10.19 -15.29
C SER A 213 19.34 -9.94 -13.78
N ALA A 214 18.58 -8.98 -13.28
CA ALA A 214 18.48 -8.65 -11.86
C ALA A 214 17.37 -9.43 -11.11
N PHE A 215 16.65 -10.34 -11.77
CA PHE A 215 15.49 -11.03 -11.19
C PHE A 215 15.76 -11.63 -9.80
N LEU A 216 16.82 -12.41 -9.68
CA LEU A 216 17.16 -13.09 -8.41
C LEU A 216 17.56 -12.07 -7.33
N SER A 217 18.31 -11.04 -7.70
CA SER A 217 18.68 -9.96 -6.79
C SER A 217 17.45 -9.15 -6.36
N ASN A 218 16.51 -8.89 -7.26
CA ASN A 218 15.24 -8.24 -6.95
C ASN A 218 14.38 -9.07 -5.99
N VAL A 219 14.29 -10.38 -6.18
CA VAL A 219 13.60 -11.27 -5.24
C VAL A 219 14.22 -11.15 -3.84
N MET A 220 15.54 -11.25 -3.75
CA MET A 220 16.24 -11.19 -2.47
C MET A 220 16.06 -9.83 -1.78
N SER A 221 16.27 -8.73 -2.50
CA SER A 221 16.10 -7.38 -1.95
C SER A 221 14.66 -7.09 -1.54
N SER A 222 13.67 -7.58 -2.30
CA SER A 222 12.24 -7.39 -2.03
C SER A 222 11.78 -8.10 -0.76
N PHE A 223 12.30 -9.28 -0.46
CA PHE A 223 11.90 -10.03 0.74
C PHE A 223 12.77 -9.74 1.97
N THR A 224 13.92 -9.10 1.80
CA THR A 224 14.79 -8.68 2.91
C THR A 224 14.02 -7.86 3.97
N PRO A 225 13.23 -6.83 3.64
CA PRO A 225 12.50 -6.05 4.64
C PRO A 225 11.48 -6.88 5.44
N PHE A 226 10.94 -7.95 4.86
CA PHE A 226 9.92 -8.76 5.55
C PHE A 226 10.52 -9.69 6.61
N PHE A 227 11.72 -10.24 6.36
CA PHE A 227 12.26 -11.35 7.17
C PHE A 227 13.66 -11.08 7.74
N SER A 228 14.35 -10.00 7.33
CA SER A 228 15.68 -9.68 7.84
C SER A 228 15.59 -9.02 9.20
N PHE A 229 16.28 -9.60 10.19
CA PHE A 229 16.49 -9.00 11.51
C PHE A 229 17.68 -8.04 11.52
N ILE A 230 18.34 -7.83 10.39
CA ILE A 230 19.41 -6.85 10.19
C ILE A 230 18.76 -5.64 9.53
N SER A 231 18.81 -4.49 10.18
CA SER A 231 18.25 -3.24 9.64
C SER A 231 18.90 -2.92 8.30
N ALA A 232 18.12 -2.90 7.22
CA ALA A 232 18.56 -2.33 5.96
C ALA A 232 18.54 -0.80 6.10
N TYR A 233 19.69 -0.17 5.97
CA TYR A 233 19.87 1.23 6.35
C TYR A 233 19.25 2.25 5.38
N ASP A 234 18.87 1.88 4.16
CA ASP A 234 18.38 2.81 3.12
C ASP A 234 16.99 2.45 2.58
N SER A 235 16.10 1.89 3.38
CA SER A 235 14.75 1.60 2.95
C SER A 235 13.71 2.39 3.71
N VAL A 236 12.60 2.69 3.05
CA VAL A 236 11.39 3.25 3.65
C VAL A 236 10.78 2.26 4.66
N TYR A 237 11.10 0.98 4.50
CA TYR A 237 10.62 -0.11 5.34
C TYR A 237 11.49 -0.30 6.58
N LEU A 238 10.85 -0.33 7.74
CA LEU A 238 11.49 -0.72 8.99
C LEU A 238 11.54 -2.26 9.08
N ALA A 239 12.69 -2.84 8.81
CA ALA A 239 12.89 -4.29 8.91
C ALA A 239 13.07 -4.74 10.38
N PRO A 240 12.58 -5.95 10.76
CA PRO A 240 11.72 -6.82 9.97
C PRO A 240 10.26 -6.39 10.01
N LEU A 241 9.57 -6.49 8.88
CA LEU A 241 8.12 -6.22 8.81
C LEU A 241 7.28 -7.32 9.48
N PHE A 242 7.83 -8.54 9.59
CA PHE A 242 7.24 -9.63 10.36
C PHE A 242 8.17 -10.03 11.51
N GLY A 243 7.66 -9.91 12.74
CA GLY A 243 8.39 -10.32 13.94
C GLY A 243 8.64 -11.84 13.98
N LEU A 244 9.55 -12.28 14.87
CA LEU A 244 9.92 -13.70 15.04
C LEU A 244 8.71 -14.61 15.28
N GLY A 245 7.74 -14.12 16.06
CA GLY A 245 6.52 -14.88 16.36
C GLY A 245 5.67 -15.13 15.11
N THR A 246 5.52 -14.12 14.25
CA THR A 246 4.81 -14.26 12.98
C THR A 246 5.55 -15.21 12.05
N VAL A 247 6.89 -15.13 11.96
CA VAL A 247 7.71 -16.06 11.17
C VAL A 247 7.57 -17.50 11.67
N ALA A 248 7.56 -17.72 12.98
CA ALA A 248 7.33 -19.05 13.56
C ALA A 248 5.94 -19.60 13.17
N LEU A 249 4.90 -18.77 13.22
CA LEU A 249 3.56 -19.19 12.77
C LEU A 249 3.53 -19.48 11.26
N ILE A 250 4.22 -18.71 10.42
CA ILE A 250 4.33 -18.99 8.98
C ILE A 250 4.94 -20.38 8.76
N ILE A 251 6.03 -20.71 9.44
CA ILE A 251 6.70 -22.00 9.34
C ILE A 251 5.77 -23.15 9.78
N ILE A 252 5.09 -23.01 10.93
CA ILE A 252 4.15 -24.00 11.43
C ILE A 252 2.99 -24.19 10.44
N GLY A 253 2.45 -23.11 9.89
CA GLY A 253 1.36 -23.16 8.93
C GLY A 253 1.78 -23.80 7.60
N ALA A 254 2.99 -23.50 7.11
CA ALA A 254 3.56 -24.14 5.94
C ALA A 254 3.72 -25.65 6.15
N LEU A 255 4.31 -26.07 7.26
CA LEU A 255 4.45 -27.49 7.63
C LEU A 255 3.10 -28.21 7.75
N ALA A 256 2.10 -27.56 8.36
CA ALA A 256 0.74 -28.10 8.46
C ALA A 256 0.05 -28.24 7.09
N SER A 257 0.43 -27.39 6.12
CA SER A 257 -0.13 -27.39 4.77
C SER A 257 0.52 -28.41 3.84
N ILE A 258 1.79 -28.78 4.05
CA ILE A 258 2.52 -29.74 3.21
C ILE A 258 1.81 -31.09 3.12
N GLY A 259 1.28 -31.61 4.25
CA GLY A 259 0.54 -32.88 4.27
C GLY A 259 -0.80 -32.87 3.52
N LYS A 260 -1.27 -31.71 3.07
CA LYS A 260 -2.58 -31.49 2.45
C LYS A 260 -2.48 -30.64 1.17
N LEU A 261 -1.38 -30.74 0.43
CA LEU A 261 -1.08 -29.88 -0.73
C LEU A 261 -2.18 -29.88 -1.81
N PHE A 262 -2.84 -31.03 -2.02
CA PHE A 262 -3.88 -31.18 -3.04
C PHE A 262 -5.27 -30.67 -2.62
N THR A 263 -5.41 -30.07 -1.45
CA THR A 263 -6.66 -29.38 -1.12
C THR A 263 -6.74 -28.04 -1.86
N SER A 264 -7.94 -27.65 -2.33
CA SER A 264 -8.15 -26.40 -3.08
C SER A 264 -7.56 -25.19 -2.36
N ARG A 265 -7.69 -25.11 -1.02
CA ARG A 265 -7.10 -24.05 -0.20
C ARG A 265 -5.57 -23.99 -0.33
N ASN A 266 -4.90 -25.10 -0.11
CA ASN A 266 -3.44 -25.15 -0.09
C ASN A 266 -2.84 -24.99 -1.50
N THR A 267 -3.54 -25.48 -2.54
CA THR A 267 -3.18 -25.20 -3.94
C THR A 267 -3.19 -23.69 -4.22
N VAL A 268 -4.24 -22.97 -3.80
CA VAL A 268 -4.33 -21.52 -3.96
C VAL A 268 -3.21 -20.81 -3.20
N VAL A 269 -2.92 -21.20 -1.96
CA VAL A 269 -1.81 -20.62 -1.17
C VAL A 269 -0.48 -20.82 -1.86
N SER A 270 -0.20 -22.04 -2.36
CA SER A 270 1.04 -22.33 -3.08
C SER A 270 1.18 -21.50 -4.36
N LEU A 271 0.10 -21.36 -5.12
CA LEU A 271 0.08 -20.51 -6.32
C LEU A 271 0.31 -19.03 -5.98
N LEU A 272 -0.27 -18.53 -4.87
CA LEU A 272 -0.05 -17.16 -4.43
C LEU A 272 1.39 -16.91 -3.96
N ILE A 273 2.01 -17.88 -3.29
CA ILE A 273 3.43 -17.78 -2.90
C ILE A 273 4.32 -17.73 -4.16
N ILE A 274 4.09 -18.64 -5.10
CA ILE A 274 4.82 -18.67 -6.37
C ILE A 274 4.63 -17.34 -7.13
N TYR A 275 3.39 -16.86 -7.21
CA TYR A 275 3.08 -15.56 -7.80
C TYR A 275 3.82 -14.42 -7.10
N SER A 276 3.80 -14.37 -5.77
CA SER A 276 4.43 -13.29 -5.00
C SER A 276 5.95 -13.26 -5.22
N ILE A 277 6.60 -14.43 -5.29
CA ILE A 277 8.03 -14.55 -5.57
C ILE A 277 8.33 -14.11 -7.02
N PHE A 278 7.53 -14.57 -7.97
CA PHE A 278 7.69 -14.21 -9.37
C PHE A 278 7.48 -12.70 -9.59
N ALA A 279 6.41 -12.15 -9.04
CA ALA A 279 6.09 -10.72 -9.17
C ALA A 279 7.14 -9.83 -8.48
N ALA A 280 7.69 -10.26 -7.34
CA ALA A 280 8.79 -9.57 -6.65
C ALA A 280 10.09 -9.52 -7.47
N GLY A 281 10.35 -10.53 -8.28
CA GLY A 281 11.47 -10.54 -9.22
C GLY A 281 11.31 -9.55 -10.37
N LEU A 282 10.06 -9.26 -10.74
CA LEU A 282 9.73 -8.28 -11.77
C LEU A 282 9.63 -6.86 -11.20
N ASN A 283 9.02 -6.69 -10.03
CA ASN A 283 8.83 -5.41 -9.37
C ASN A 283 8.90 -5.58 -7.85
N GLN A 284 9.79 -4.86 -7.20
CA GLN A 284 9.99 -4.97 -5.75
C GLN A 284 8.71 -4.68 -4.95
N ASN A 285 7.90 -3.73 -5.37
CA ASN A 285 6.64 -3.38 -4.71
C ASN A 285 5.60 -4.52 -4.77
N ALA A 286 5.64 -5.37 -5.80
CA ALA A 286 4.74 -6.50 -5.91
C ALA A 286 4.99 -7.62 -4.87
N SER A 287 6.15 -7.60 -4.17
CA SER A 287 6.44 -8.48 -3.04
C SER A 287 5.40 -8.40 -1.92
N ILE A 288 4.73 -7.26 -1.79
CA ILE A 288 3.66 -6.99 -0.83
C ILE A 288 2.49 -7.99 -0.95
N ALA A 289 2.28 -8.55 -2.13
CA ALA A 289 1.29 -9.61 -2.38
C ALA A 289 1.46 -10.83 -1.45
N ILE A 290 2.67 -11.07 -0.90
CA ILE A 290 2.97 -12.17 0.03
C ILE A 290 2.16 -12.07 1.34
N VAL A 291 1.66 -10.91 1.72
CA VAL A 291 0.89 -10.72 2.96
C VAL A 291 -0.38 -11.58 2.97
N VAL A 292 -1.03 -11.77 1.81
CA VAL A 292 -2.27 -12.59 1.74
C VAL A 292 -1.99 -14.07 1.99
N PRO A 293 -1.06 -14.74 1.31
CA PRO A 293 -0.71 -16.13 1.66
C PRO A 293 -0.17 -16.27 3.08
N ILE A 294 0.55 -15.28 3.61
CA ILE A 294 0.98 -15.27 5.03
C ILE A 294 -0.22 -15.26 5.97
N ALA A 295 -1.24 -14.45 5.72
CA ALA A 295 -2.47 -14.45 6.51
C ALA A 295 -3.15 -15.83 6.54
N ILE A 296 -3.13 -16.54 5.42
CA ILE A 296 -3.71 -17.88 5.32
C ILE A 296 -2.83 -18.92 6.05
N LEU A 297 -1.51 -18.80 5.93
CA LEU A 297 -0.57 -19.69 6.63
C LEU A 297 -0.63 -19.49 8.16
N THR A 298 -0.72 -18.26 8.64
CA THR A 298 -0.89 -18.00 10.09
C THR A 298 -2.20 -18.57 10.62
N ALA A 299 -3.28 -18.48 9.84
CA ALA A 299 -4.54 -19.11 10.17
C ALA A 299 -4.42 -20.65 10.22
N ALA A 300 -3.73 -21.25 9.26
CA ALA A 300 -3.46 -22.69 9.23
C ALA A 300 -2.58 -23.14 10.42
N ALA A 301 -1.63 -22.31 10.84
CA ALA A 301 -0.83 -22.57 12.04
C ALA A 301 -1.68 -22.61 13.29
N ILE A 302 -2.48 -21.58 13.53
CA ILE A 302 -3.36 -21.47 14.70
C ILE A 302 -4.36 -22.64 14.71
N GLU A 303 -4.98 -22.94 13.57
CA GLU A 303 -5.88 -24.09 13.43
C GLU A 303 -5.17 -25.40 13.77
N SER A 304 -3.95 -25.62 13.25
CA SER A 304 -3.17 -26.83 13.50
C SER A 304 -2.77 -26.98 14.97
N ILE A 305 -2.36 -25.91 15.63
CA ILE A 305 -2.00 -25.90 17.05
C ILE A 305 -3.23 -26.29 17.92
N ILE A 306 -4.37 -25.65 17.65
CA ILE A 306 -5.62 -25.92 18.36
C ILE A 306 -6.08 -27.37 18.13
N GLN A 307 -6.05 -27.85 16.89
CA GLN A 307 -6.45 -29.23 16.56
C GLN A 307 -5.55 -30.24 17.23
N LYS A 308 -4.23 -30.04 17.23
CA LYS A 308 -3.30 -30.94 17.94
C LYS A 308 -3.55 -30.93 19.44
N TRP A 309 -3.82 -29.78 20.05
CA TRP A 309 -4.18 -29.72 21.46
C TRP A 309 -5.46 -30.48 21.76
N HIS A 310 -6.51 -30.29 20.96
CA HIS A 310 -7.77 -31.03 21.15
C HIS A 310 -7.60 -32.54 20.98
N SER A 311 -6.69 -32.98 20.13
CA SER A 311 -6.42 -34.42 19.95
C SER A 311 -5.69 -35.07 21.13
N LEU A 312 -4.99 -34.27 21.96
CA LEU A 312 -4.36 -34.78 23.19
C LEU A 312 -5.36 -34.98 24.34
N PHE A 313 -6.47 -34.24 24.33
CA PHE A 313 -7.47 -34.26 25.40
C PHE A 313 -8.89 -34.39 24.82
N PRO A 314 -9.23 -35.48 24.11
CA PRO A 314 -10.46 -35.55 23.33
C PRO A 314 -11.75 -35.50 24.16
N GLU A 315 -11.72 -36.01 25.40
CA GLU A 315 -12.90 -36.14 26.25
C GLU A 315 -13.04 -35.01 27.30
N ASN A 316 -12.06 -34.07 27.38
CA ASN A 316 -12.07 -33.06 28.43
C ASN A 316 -12.39 -31.66 27.86
N PRO A 317 -13.64 -31.15 27.98
CA PRO A 317 -14.03 -29.85 27.46
C PRO A 317 -13.30 -28.69 28.16
N TYR A 318 -12.94 -28.84 29.44
CA TYR A 318 -12.17 -27.83 30.16
C TYR A 318 -10.75 -27.70 29.62
N ALA A 319 -10.11 -28.80 29.23
CA ALA A 319 -8.80 -28.78 28.60
C ALA A 319 -8.82 -28.07 27.23
N HIS A 320 -9.93 -28.15 26.49
CA HIS A 320 -10.09 -27.45 25.23
C HIS A 320 -10.07 -25.93 25.43
N ILE A 321 -10.77 -25.42 26.44
CA ILE A 321 -10.82 -23.99 26.77
C ILE A 321 -9.47 -23.53 27.32
N ILE A 322 -8.89 -24.27 28.26
CA ILE A 322 -7.60 -23.95 28.88
C ILE A 322 -6.49 -23.93 27.82
N GLY A 323 -6.51 -24.82 26.84
CA GLY A 323 -5.52 -24.86 25.76
C GLY A 323 -5.59 -23.69 24.77
N ALA A 324 -6.72 -23.02 24.68
CA ALA A 324 -6.84 -21.82 23.86
C ALA A 324 -6.14 -20.60 24.51
N LEU A 325 -6.02 -20.56 25.84
CA LEU A 325 -5.41 -19.43 26.56
C LEU A 325 -3.94 -19.20 26.22
N PRO A 326 -3.05 -20.21 26.20
CA PRO A 326 -1.65 -20.02 25.77
C PRO A 326 -1.54 -19.53 24.32
N VAL A 327 -2.37 -20.07 23.43
CA VAL A 327 -2.38 -19.62 22.01
C VAL A 327 -2.79 -18.15 21.93
N LEU A 328 -3.82 -17.74 22.64
CA LEU A 328 -4.26 -16.35 22.70
C LEU A 328 -3.17 -15.45 23.30
N ALA A 329 -2.52 -15.89 24.38
CA ALA A 329 -1.43 -15.15 25.02
C ALA A 329 -0.26 -14.93 24.04
N VAL A 330 0.15 -15.97 23.30
CA VAL A 330 1.21 -15.87 22.29
C VAL A 330 0.79 -14.89 21.17
N VAL A 331 -0.44 -14.99 20.68
CA VAL A 331 -0.94 -14.05 19.65
C VAL A 331 -0.94 -12.61 20.15
N LEU A 332 -1.38 -12.35 21.40
CA LEU A 332 -1.35 -11.00 21.98
C LEU A 332 0.08 -10.47 22.14
N LEU A 333 1.03 -11.33 22.51
CA LEU A 333 2.45 -10.97 22.60
C LEU A 333 3.02 -10.62 21.22
N ILE A 334 2.68 -11.37 20.17
CA ILE A 334 3.10 -11.08 18.79
C ILE A 334 2.54 -9.74 18.34
N ILE A 335 1.23 -9.51 18.53
CA ILE A 335 0.58 -8.25 18.17
C ILE A 335 1.21 -7.07 18.93
N GLY A 336 1.43 -7.22 20.25
CA GLY A 336 2.07 -6.20 21.07
C GLY A 336 3.50 -5.88 20.61
N SER A 337 4.27 -6.90 20.24
CA SER A 337 5.60 -6.76 19.69
C SER A 337 5.60 -6.03 18.33
N ASP A 338 4.72 -6.43 17.41
CA ASP A 338 4.63 -5.83 16.08
C ASP A 338 4.16 -4.37 16.15
N LEU A 339 3.17 -4.07 17.02
CA LEU A 339 2.72 -2.70 17.28
C LEU A 339 3.82 -1.84 17.90
N ALA A 340 4.53 -2.36 18.88
CA ALA A 340 5.64 -1.65 19.50
C ALA A 340 6.76 -1.39 18.48
N HIS A 341 7.12 -2.39 17.67
CA HIS A 341 8.09 -2.26 16.59
C HIS A 341 7.68 -1.17 15.59
N PHE A 342 6.42 -1.18 15.14
CA PHE A 342 5.90 -0.19 14.22
C PHE A 342 5.91 1.23 14.82
N ILE A 343 5.33 1.42 16.00
CA ILE A 343 5.16 2.76 16.60
C ILE A 343 6.53 3.35 17.01
N PHE A 344 7.32 2.58 17.74
CA PHE A 344 8.59 3.07 18.27
C PHE A 344 9.70 3.05 17.21
N GLY A 345 9.73 2.05 16.34
CA GLY A 345 10.73 1.93 15.30
C GLY A 345 10.70 3.08 14.30
N TYR A 346 9.53 3.43 13.77
CA TYR A 346 9.40 4.60 12.87
C TYR A 346 9.64 5.93 13.56
N HIS A 347 9.54 5.99 14.88
CA HIS A 347 9.79 7.21 15.64
C HIS A 347 11.25 7.39 16.04
N TYR A 348 11.93 6.31 16.41
CA TYR A 348 13.25 6.36 17.03
C TYR A 348 14.40 5.85 16.15
N THR A 349 14.13 5.25 14.97
CA THR A 349 15.19 4.78 14.07
C THR A 349 15.55 5.88 13.06
N PRO A 350 16.70 6.57 13.20
CA PRO A 350 17.04 7.70 12.32
C PRO A 350 17.13 7.32 10.84
N ALA A 351 17.67 6.14 10.54
CA ALA A 351 17.81 5.64 9.16
C ALA A 351 16.48 5.60 8.39
N VAL A 352 15.39 5.22 9.05
CA VAL A 352 14.06 5.18 8.44
C VAL A 352 13.34 6.52 8.56
N ALA A 353 13.47 7.20 9.72
CA ALA A 353 12.81 8.48 9.95
C ALA A 353 13.29 9.57 8.98
N ASN A 354 14.54 9.49 8.50
CA ASN A 354 15.08 10.45 7.53
C ASN A 354 14.43 10.36 6.13
N ASN A 355 13.83 9.21 5.79
CA ASN A 355 13.11 9.04 4.52
C ASN A 355 11.72 9.70 4.51
N PHE A 356 11.27 10.23 5.65
CA PHE A 356 10.00 10.92 5.77
C PHE A 356 10.22 12.37 6.18
N ASN A 357 9.79 13.31 5.36
CA ASN A 357 9.85 14.73 5.69
C ASN A 357 8.50 15.26 6.21
N ASN A 358 8.57 16.31 7.02
CA ASN A 358 7.40 16.98 7.60
C ASN A 358 7.16 18.36 6.99
N ASP A 359 7.78 18.68 5.87
CA ASP A 359 7.82 20.00 5.28
C ASP A 359 6.43 20.52 4.94
N ILE A 360 5.57 19.67 4.40
CA ILE A 360 4.18 20.03 4.09
C ILE A 360 3.41 20.49 5.35
N SER A 361 3.67 19.84 6.48
CA SER A 361 3.06 20.24 7.75
C SER A 361 3.61 21.58 8.27
N LEU A 362 4.90 21.82 8.08
CA LEU A 362 5.53 23.11 8.42
C LEU A 362 5.02 24.21 7.53
N ILE A 363 4.93 23.98 6.23
CA ILE A 363 4.38 24.93 5.24
C ILE A 363 2.93 25.27 5.59
N ASN A 364 2.06 24.27 5.72
CA ASN A 364 0.63 24.47 5.95
C ASN A 364 0.31 25.14 7.30
N SER A 365 1.15 24.96 8.31
CA SER A 365 0.92 25.53 9.64
C SER A 365 1.55 26.90 9.86
N ASN A 366 2.51 27.32 9.05
CA ASN A 366 3.31 28.52 9.33
C ASN A 366 3.35 29.53 8.18
N LEU A 367 3.01 29.13 6.95
CA LEU A 367 2.94 30.06 5.83
C LEU A 367 1.53 30.60 5.63
N GLU A 368 1.41 31.91 5.48
CA GLU A 368 0.18 32.59 5.14
C GLU A 368 -0.09 32.55 3.63
N ARG A 369 -1.34 32.73 3.23
CA ARG A 369 -1.69 32.86 1.81
C ARG A 369 -0.99 34.06 1.20
N GLY A 370 -0.44 33.88 0.00
CA GLY A 370 0.35 34.89 -0.70
C GLY A 370 1.84 34.87 -0.38
N THR A 371 2.31 33.97 0.50
CA THR A 371 3.76 33.76 0.72
C THR A 371 4.42 33.18 -0.51
N THR A 372 5.59 33.71 -0.90
CA THR A 372 6.42 33.14 -1.97
C THR A 372 7.45 32.20 -1.38
N LEU A 373 7.35 30.92 -1.74
CA LEU A 373 8.32 29.87 -1.37
C LEU A 373 9.40 29.77 -2.45
N ILE A 374 10.65 30.03 -2.08
CA ILE A 374 11.78 29.93 -2.99
C ILE A 374 12.32 28.51 -2.95
N MET A 375 12.37 27.87 -4.13
CA MET A 375 12.81 26.50 -4.30
C MET A 375 13.44 26.30 -5.70
N SER A 376 14.56 25.60 -5.77
CA SER A 376 15.19 25.23 -7.04
C SER A 376 14.44 24.07 -7.72
N GLU A 377 14.38 24.06 -9.06
CA GLU A 377 13.84 22.93 -9.83
C GLU A 377 14.61 21.62 -9.62
N GLU A 378 15.89 21.70 -9.29
CA GLU A 378 16.73 20.55 -9.02
C GLU A 378 16.45 19.93 -7.63
N GLN A 379 15.70 20.61 -6.77
CA GLN A 379 15.40 20.14 -5.43
C GLN A 379 14.39 19.00 -5.45
N GLU A 380 14.67 17.96 -4.70
CA GLU A 380 13.80 16.80 -4.60
C GLU A 380 12.37 17.20 -4.18
N GLY A 381 11.37 16.76 -4.95
CA GLY A 381 9.97 17.05 -4.69
C GLY A 381 9.46 18.39 -5.26
N TYR A 382 10.21 19.11 -6.08
CA TYR A 382 9.78 20.38 -6.68
C TYR A 382 8.39 20.29 -7.33
N GLU A 383 8.14 19.28 -8.17
CA GLU A 383 6.84 19.04 -8.82
C GLU A 383 5.70 18.87 -7.79
N PHE A 384 5.97 18.22 -6.66
CA PHE A 384 5.00 18.04 -5.59
C PHE A 384 4.69 19.38 -4.89
N TYR A 385 5.72 20.17 -4.55
CA TYR A 385 5.51 21.47 -3.92
C TYR A 385 4.80 22.46 -4.82
N LYS A 386 5.02 22.40 -6.14
CA LYS A 386 4.29 23.20 -7.13
C LYS A 386 2.77 23.01 -7.08
N LEU A 387 2.30 21.83 -6.64
CA LEU A 387 0.88 21.59 -6.43
C LEU A 387 0.28 22.43 -5.28
N LEU A 388 1.11 22.96 -4.36
CA LEU A 388 0.66 23.86 -3.30
C LEU A 388 0.19 25.20 -3.81
N GLU A 389 0.65 25.67 -4.98
CA GLU A 389 0.16 26.91 -5.59
C GLU A 389 -1.34 26.89 -5.77
N GLY A 390 -1.90 25.77 -6.23
CA GLY A 390 -3.35 25.63 -6.46
C GLY A 390 -4.18 25.42 -5.20
N SER A 391 -3.59 24.82 -4.15
CA SER A 391 -4.34 24.40 -2.96
C SER A 391 -4.27 25.40 -1.81
N ASN A 392 -3.12 26.04 -1.58
CA ASN A 392 -2.86 26.85 -0.40
C ASN A 392 -2.65 28.34 -0.68
N GLY A 393 -2.66 28.74 -1.95
CA GLY A 393 -2.40 30.13 -2.37
C GLY A 393 -0.98 30.60 -2.07
N ILE A 394 -0.02 29.65 -2.06
CA ILE A 394 1.42 29.91 -1.95
C ILE A 394 1.97 29.96 -3.36
N THR A 395 2.84 30.92 -3.66
CA THR A 395 3.52 31.02 -4.96
C THR A 395 4.89 30.38 -4.86
N ILE A 396 5.29 29.57 -5.85
CA ILE A 396 6.63 28.99 -5.90
C ILE A 396 7.46 29.73 -6.92
N ALA A 397 8.64 30.18 -6.52
CA ALA A 397 9.58 30.88 -7.39
C ALA A 397 10.99 30.31 -7.23
N GLN A 398 11.79 30.39 -8.30
CA GLN A 398 13.20 29.98 -8.30
C GLN A 398 14.10 31.08 -7.73
N GLU A 399 13.72 32.31 -7.95
CA GLU A 399 14.47 33.51 -7.53
C GLU A 399 13.56 34.45 -6.71
N VAL A 400 14.17 35.30 -5.94
CA VAL A 400 13.46 36.31 -5.16
C VAL A 400 12.77 37.29 -6.12
N PRO A 401 11.43 37.39 -6.08
CA PRO A 401 10.69 38.26 -6.99
C PRO A 401 11.07 39.74 -6.75
N ASN A 402 11.29 40.47 -7.82
CA ASN A 402 11.63 41.91 -7.77
C ASN A 402 10.41 42.82 -7.54
N GLU A 403 9.22 42.25 -7.31
CA GLU A 403 8.00 43.00 -7.08
C GLU A 403 8.08 43.89 -5.83
N GLU A 404 7.56 45.11 -5.92
CA GLU A 404 7.59 46.13 -4.85
C GLU A 404 6.60 45.77 -3.68
N GLU A 405 5.70 44.81 -3.88
CA GLU A 405 4.78 44.39 -2.83
C GLU A 405 5.49 43.61 -1.72
N PRO A 406 5.23 43.94 -0.43
CA PRO A 406 5.83 43.26 0.72
C PRO A 406 5.17 41.91 0.96
N ARG A 407 5.42 40.93 0.10
CA ARG A 407 4.98 39.56 0.31
C ARG A 407 5.99 38.82 1.19
N PRO A 408 5.55 38.04 2.17
CA PRO A 408 6.46 37.20 2.96
C PRO A 408 7.15 36.19 2.02
N ILE A 409 8.47 36.03 2.19
CA ILE A 409 9.28 35.12 1.41
C ILE A 409 9.73 34.00 2.36
N ALA A 410 9.69 32.77 1.87
CA ALA A 410 10.14 31.62 2.63
C ALA A 410 11.12 30.77 1.80
N SER A 411 12.05 30.08 2.45
CA SER A 411 12.85 29.03 1.82
C SER A 411 12.85 27.76 2.67
N LEU A 412 12.99 26.64 2.00
CA LEU A 412 13.02 25.32 2.62
C LEU A 412 14.42 24.74 2.51
N GLY A 413 14.96 24.26 3.63
CA GLY A 413 16.26 23.58 3.69
C GLY A 413 17.41 24.52 3.91
N GLU A 414 17.69 25.44 3.00
CA GLU A 414 18.83 26.35 3.05
C GLU A 414 18.41 27.82 3.19
N PRO A 415 19.23 28.63 3.90
CA PRO A 415 18.99 30.04 4.02
C PRO A 415 19.30 30.77 2.69
N LEU A 416 18.42 31.70 2.32
CA LEU A 416 18.64 32.57 1.16
C LEU A 416 19.74 33.58 1.46
N LYS A 417 20.66 33.74 0.52
CA LYS A 417 21.74 34.77 0.55
C LYS A 417 21.31 35.93 -0.35
N ALA A 418 20.46 36.81 0.15
CA ALA A 418 20.06 38.02 -0.60
C ALA A 418 20.18 39.22 0.34
N GLU A 419 20.84 40.29 -0.17
CA GLU A 419 21.11 41.52 0.60
C GLU A 419 19.83 42.30 0.99
N ASN A 420 18.72 42.05 0.28
CA ASN A 420 17.44 42.74 0.47
C ASN A 420 16.44 41.98 1.35
N LEU A 421 16.87 40.90 2.03
CA LEU A 421 16.02 40.06 2.85
C LEU A 421 16.49 40.05 4.30
N GLU A 422 15.60 40.37 5.22
CA GLU A 422 15.82 40.22 6.64
C GLU A 422 15.19 38.91 7.14
N LEU A 423 15.99 38.08 7.79
CA LEU A 423 15.52 36.81 8.36
C LEU A 423 14.68 37.10 9.60
N LYS A 424 13.37 36.86 9.53
CA LYS A 424 12.42 37.09 10.62
C LYS A 424 12.31 35.89 11.55
N ARG A 425 12.24 34.69 10.99
CA ARG A 425 11.96 33.48 11.78
C ARG A 425 12.56 32.24 11.15
N ILE A 426 13.09 31.35 11.98
CA ILE A 426 13.51 30.00 11.60
C ILE A 426 12.60 29.01 12.32
N ILE A 427 11.95 28.13 11.57
CA ILE A 427 11.06 27.10 12.11
C ILE A 427 11.69 25.76 11.82
N THR A 428 11.87 24.94 12.87
CA THR A 428 12.44 23.60 12.78
C THR A 428 11.41 22.56 13.18
N SER A 429 11.42 21.41 12.53
CA SER A 429 10.61 20.28 12.97
C SER A 429 11.20 19.69 14.26
N PRO A 430 10.41 19.51 15.34
CA PRO A 430 10.92 18.98 16.60
C PRO A 430 11.37 17.51 16.53
N LYS A 431 11.13 16.84 15.40
CA LYS A 431 11.29 15.39 15.25
C LYS A 431 12.53 14.94 14.48
N LYS A 432 13.32 15.87 13.90
CA LYS A 432 14.48 15.52 13.07
C LYS A 432 15.72 16.29 13.45
N LEU A 433 16.84 15.59 13.64
CA LEU A 433 18.14 16.18 13.94
C LEU A 433 18.72 16.99 12.76
N ASN A 434 18.42 16.60 11.51
CA ASN A 434 18.87 17.24 10.27
C ASN A 434 17.71 17.63 9.35
N SER A 435 16.56 17.99 9.91
CA SER A 435 15.37 18.28 9.11
C SER A 435 15.49 19.57 8.36
N ALA A 436 14.77 19.63 7.25
CA ALA A 436 14.49 20.84 6.55
C ALA A 436 14.02 21.92 7.53
N ARG A 437 14.63 23.08 7.43
CA ARG A 437 14.26 24.26 8.20
C ARG A 437 13.46 25.16 7.29
N LEU A 438 12.39 25.71 7.80
CA LEU A 438 11.63 26.74 7.10
C LEU A 438 12.14 28.09 7.56
N TYR A 439 12.73 28.84 6.65
CA TYR A 439 13.22 30.20 6.87
C TYR A 439 12.19 31.17 6.34
N ILE A 440 11.75 32.13 7.16
CA ILE A 440 10.80 33.16 6.78
C ILE A 440 11.50 34.50 6.80
N TYR A 441 11.38 35.24 5.68
CA TYR A 441 12.04 36.51 5.45
C TYR A 441 10.99 37.61 5.20
N GLU A 442 11.36 38.82 5.57
CA GLU A 442 10.68 40.04 5.12
C GLU A 442 11.63 40.83 4.24
N LYS A 443 11.08 41.49 3.21
CA LYS A 443 11.89 42.42 2.38
C LYS A 443 12.23 43.65 3.20
N THR A 444 13.51 44.00 3.22
CA THR A 444 13.98 45.25 3.81
C THR A 444 13.48 46.38 2.89
N THR A 445 12.52 47.15 3.36
CA THR A 445 12.11 48.38 2.69
C THR A 445 13.29 49.36 2.84
N THR A 446 14.07 49.53 1.78
CA THR A 446 15.04 50.62 1.74
C THR A 446 14.23 51.90 1.66
N GLU A 447 13.88 52.51 2.81
CA GLU A 447 13.50 53.89 2.83
C GLU A 447 14.64 54.67 2.17
N LYS A 448 14.38 55.20 0.96
CA LYS A 448 15.22 56.27 0.41
C LYS A 448 15.14 57.41 1.41
N GLN A 449 16.12 57.50 2.32
CA GLN A 449 16.43 58.76 2.98
C GLN A 449 16.90 59.72 1.89
N GLY A 450 15.92 60.38 1.31
CA GLY A 450 16.14 61.55 0.50
C GLY A 450 16.27 62.75 1.42
N SER A 451 17.44 63.18 1.64
CA SER A 451 17.76 64.55 2.09
C SER A 451 17.98 65.44 0.90
#